data_992fd365dfd6de6bc4bb80c01549919e
#
_entry.id   992fd365dfd6de6bc4bb80c01549919e
#
_cell.length_a   1.000
_cell.length_b   1.000
_cell.length_c   1.000
_cell.angle_alpha   90.00
_cell.angle_beta   90.00
_cell.angle_gamma   90.00
#
_symmetry.space_group_name_H-M   'P 1'
#
loop_
_entity.id
_entity.type
_entity.pdbx_description
1 polymer ?
#
loop_
_entity_poly.entity_id
_entity_poly.type
_entity_poly.pdbx_seq_one_letter_code
_entity_poly.pdbx_strand_id
1 'polypeptide(L)'
;LESALSQMTDFPYNVIVVDNHSSDGTTEIIDRIGETHNNLIHIIPDREDLGIGGCWNLAARHEKCGRYACQLDSDDVYSDSNVISRIVQEFRRQQVPMIIGSYCLTDFDGRELPPGVIDHREWTPDNGRNNALRINGLGAPRCFYTPLLREIGLPNTSYGEDYAIGLRISREYQIGRIYDVLYNCRRWEGNSDAAPSREKMNANNTYKDRLRSWELQARRRLNTEREGK
;
A
#
# COMPACT_ATOMS: atom_id res chain seq x y z
N LEU A 1 8.31 11.20 -7.21
CA LEU A 1 8.41 10.51 -8.51
C LEU A 1 9.82 10.00 -8.79
N GLU A 2 10.89 10.76 -8.54
CA GLU A 2 12.28 10.36 -8.85
C GLU A 2 12.64 8.99 -8.28
N SER A 3 12.36 8.72 -7.01
CA SER A 3 12.67 7.43 -6.39
C SER A 3 11.96 6.23 -7.05
N ALA A 4 10.79 6.46 -7.64
CA ALA A 4 10.06 5.42 -8.38
C ALA A 4 10.59 5.25 -9.81
N LEU A 5 10.97 6.32 -10.48
CA LEU A 5 11.45 6.31 -11.86
C LEU A 5 12.92 5.88 -11.98
N SER A 6 13.71 6.02 -10.91
CA SER A 6 15.12 5.63 -10.86
C SER A 6 15.35 4.17 -10.43
N GLN A 7 14.31 3.35 -10.36
CA GLN A 7 14.46 1.95 -9.97
C GLN A 7 15.21 1.13 -11.04
N MET A 8 16.19 0.35 -10.60
CA MET A 8 16.98 -0.54 -11.45
C MET A 8 16.39 -1.94 -11.42
N THR A 9 15.94 -2.43 -12.58
CA THR A 9 15.30 -3.74 -12.71
C THR A 9 15.77 -4.44 -13.98
N ASP A 10 15.76 -5.77 -13.98
CA ASP A 10 16.00 -6.63 -15.15
C ASP A 10 14.69 -6.94 -15.93
N PHE A 11 13.60 -6.29 -15.56
CA PHE A 11 12.29 -6.41 -16.16
C PHE A 11 11.66 -5.03 -16.36
N PRO A 12 10.73 -4.88 -17.31
CA PRO A 12 10.02 -3.62 -17.51
C PRO A 12 9.07 -3.33 -16.33
N TYR A 13 8.97 -2.05 -15.96
CA TYR A 13 7.99 -1.56 -14.99
C TYR A 13 7.41 -0.22 -15.42
N ASN A 14 6.24 0.10 -14.91
CA ASN A 14 5.57 1.38 -15.11
C ASN A 14 5.33 2.05 -13.76
N VAL A 15 5.38 3.37 -13.76
CA VAL A 15 4.95 4.22 -12.65
C VAL A 15 3.60 4.82 -13.05
N ILE A 16 2.54 4.47 -12.33
CA ILE A 16 1.19 4.96 -12.58
C ILE A 16 0.84 5.95 -11.49
N VAL A 17 0.66 7.21 -11.86
CA VAL A 17 0.23 8.28 -10.96
C VAL A 17 -1.23 8.60 -11.22
N VAL A 18 -2.03 8.56 -10.17
CA VAL A 18 -3.41 9.04 -10.21
C VAL A 18 -3.42 10.40 -9.53
N ASP A 19 -3.52 11.43 -10.33
CA ASP A 19 -3.67 12.81 -9.88
C ASP A 19 -5.17 13.08 -9.64
N ASN A 20 -5.55 13.07 -8.38
CA ASN A 20 -6.95 13.22 -7.98
C ASN A 20 -7.36 14.70 -7.92
N HIS A 21 -7.27 15.38 -9.06
CA HIS A 21 -7.63 16.80 -9.25
C HIS A 21 -6.79 17.76 -8.42
N SER A 22 -5.46 17.63 -8.49
CA SER A 22 -4.54 18.57 -7.84
C SER A 22 -4.72 20.00 -8.38
N SER A 23 -4.65 20.98 -7.49
CA SER A 23 -4.84 22.40 -7.82
C SER A 23 -3.59 23.26 -7.56
N ASP A 24 -2.44 22.64 -7.28
CA ASP A 24 -1.21 23.26 -6.80
C ASP A 24 -0.04 23.16 -7.80
N GLY A 25 -0.31 22.89 -9.09
CA GLY A 25 0.72 22.71 -10.12
C GLY A 25 1.32 21.29 -10.17
N THR A 26 0.79 20.33 -9.41
CA THR A 26 1.22 18.92 -9.44
C THR A 26 1.03 18.32 -10.83
N THR A 27 -0.12 18.57 -11.48
CA THR A 27 -0.46 18.07 -12.82
C THR A 27 0.62 18.46 -13.84
N GLU A 28 1.00 19.72 -13.90
CA GLU A 28 2.00 20.24 -14.84
C GLU A 28 3.41 19.68 -14.57
N ILE A 29 3.71 19.38 -13.30
CA ILE A 29 4.98 18.74 -12.93
C ILE A 29 5.01 17.29 -13.42
N ILE A 30 3.92 16.53 -13.25
CA ILE A 30 3.82 15.16 -13.69
C ILE A 30 3.94 15.09 -15.22
N ASP A 31 3.22 15.93 -15.94
CA ASP A 31 3.23 15.98 -17.40
C ASP A 31 4.65 16.26 -17.93
N ARG A 32 5.33 17.26 -17.37
CA ARG A 32 6.71 17.59 -17.75
C ARG A 32 7.70 16.44 -17.50
N ILE A 33 7.54 15.69 -16.39
CA ILE A 33 8.37 14.52 -16.13
C ILE A 33 8.04 13.40 -17.13
N GLY A 34 6.77 13.26 -17.51
CA GLY A 34 6.28 12.30 -18.50
C GLY A 34 6.89 12.48 -19.89
N GLU A 35 7.26 13.72 -20.29
CA GLU A 35 7.93 13.99 -21.56
C GLU A 35 9.26 13.21 -21.72
N THR A 36 9.93 12.89 -20.61
CA THR A 36 11.23 12.22 -20.60
C THR A 36 11.19 10.78 -20.08
N HIS A 37 10.04 10.32 -19.56
CA HIS A 37 9.89 9.01 -18.95
C HIS A 37 8.71 8.23 -19.55
N ASN A 38 8.96 7.45 -20.60
CA ASN A 38 7.95 6.67 -21.33
C ASN A 38 7.22 5.62 -20.45
N ASN A 39 7.76 5.28 -19.29
CA ASN A 39 7.16 4.38 -18.32
C ASN A 39 6.34 5.11 -17.22
N LEU A 40 6.24 6.43 -17.28
CA LEU A 40 5.32 7.21 -16.45
C LEU A 40 3.95 7.29 -17.13
N ILE A 41 2.91 6.95 -16.38
CA ILE A 41 1.52 7.01 -16.81
C ILE A 41 0.79 7.94 -15.86
N HIS A 42 0.28 9.04 -16.39
CA HIS A 42 -0.50 10.03 -15.65
C HIS A 42 -1.99 9.79 -15.91
N ILE A 43 -2.78 9.72 -14.84
CA ILE A 43 -4.23 9.52 -14.89
C ILE A 43 -4.88 10.63 -14.05
N ILE A 44 -5.76 11.40 -14.68
CA ILE A 44 -6.70 12.27 -13.98
C ILE A 44 -8.06 11.57 -14.05
N PRO A 45 -8.68 11.17 -12.92
CA PRO A 45 -9.96 10.48 -12.95
C PRO A 45 -11.09 11.39 -13.44
N ASP A 46 -12.08 10.81 -14.14
CA ASP A 46 -13.30 11.54 -14.51
C ASP A 46 -14.20 11.86 -13.29
N ARG A 47 -13.94 11.22 -12.16
CA ARG A 47 -14.72 11.32 -10.92
C ARG A 47 -13.95 12.12 -9.88
N GLU A 48 -14.64 13.00 -9.18
CA GLU A 48 -14.10 13.82 -8.09
C GLU A 48 -14.30 13.21 -6.69
N ASP A 49 -15.04 12.10 -6.59
CA ASP A 49 -15.41 11.46 -5.32
C ASP A 49 -14.52 10.26 -4.98
N LEU A 50 -13.33 10.16 -5.58
CA LEU A 50 -12.39 9.10 -5.26
C LEU A 50 -11.62 9.42 -3.97
N GLY A 51 -11.63 8.45 -3.04
CA GLY A 51 -10.64 8.40 -1.98
C GLY A 51 -9.35 7.70 -2.46
N ILE A 52 -8.38 7.56 -1.57
CA ILE A 52 -7.10 6.88 -1.84
C ILE A 52 -7.32 5.49 -2.43
N GLY A 53 -8.20 4.68 -1.81
CA GLY A 53 -8.51 3.33 -2.30
C GLY A 53 -9.16 3.32 -3.68
N GLY A 54 -9.98 4.33 -4.01
CA GLY A 54 -10.54 4.51 -5.35
C GLY A 54 -9.48 4.81 -6.40
N CYS A 55 -8.54 5.70 -6.09
CA CYS A 55 -7.39 6.02 -6.94
C CYS A 55 -6.50 4.79 -7.17
N TRP A 56 -6.22 4.01 -6.13
CA TRP A 56 -5.44 2.78 -6.27
C TRP A 56 -6.16 1.72 -7.11
N ASN A 57 -7.49 1.60 -7.02
CA ASN A 57 -8.26 0.72 -7.90
C ASN A 57 -8.13 1.15 -9.37
N LEU A 58 -8.16 2.45 -9.62
CA LEU A 58 -8.00 2.98 -10.97
C LEU A 58 -6.63 2.63 -11.53
N ALA A 59 -5.56 2.89 -10.77
CA ALA A 59 -4.19 2.51 -11.15
C ALA A 59 -4.04 1.00 -11.36
N ALA A 60 -4.56 0.18 -10.44
CA ALA A 60 -4.45 -1.27 -10.52
C ALA A 60 -5.21 -1.86 -11.72
N ARG A 61 -6.31 -1.24 -12.16
CA ARG A 61 -7.10 -1.67 -13.32
C ARG A 61 -6.58 -1.16 -14.65
N HIS A 62 -5.66 -0.21 -14.65
CA HIS A 62 -5.05 0.28 -15.87
C HIS A 62 -4.35 -0.86 -16.63
N GLU A 63 -4.43 -0.88 -17.95
CA GLU A 63 -3.90 -1.97 -18.79
C GLU A 63 -2.38 -2.16 -18.64
N LYS A 64 -1.65 -1.07 -18.40
CA LYS A 64 -0.20 -1.07 -18.18
C LYS A 64 0.21 -1.39 -16.74
N CYS A 65 -0.73 -1.62 -15.82
CA CYS A 65 -0.38 -2.12 -14.49
C CYS A 65 0.11 -3.57 -14.62
N GLY A 66 1.35 -3.80 -14.21
CA GLY A 66 2.04 -5.07 -14.37
C GLY A 66 1.47 -6.20 -13.50
N ARG A 67 2.19 -7.34 -13.52
CA ARG A 67 1.82 -8.52 -12.72
C ARG A 67 1.81 -8.26 -11.22
N TYR A 68 2.67 -7.38 -10.76
CA TYR A 68 2.76 -6.94 -9.37
C TYR A 68 2.57 -5.43 -9.32
N ALA A 69 1.85 -4.96 -8.32
CA ALA A 69 1.64 -3.54 -8.04
C ALA A 69 2.26 -3.21 -6.68
N CYS A 70 3.07 -2.17 -6.62
CA CYS A 70 3.72 -1.68 -5.41
C CYS A 70 3.25 -0.26 -5.14
N GLN A 71 2.79 -0.02 -3.93
CA GLN A 71 2.34 1.30 -3.51
C GLN A 71 3.53 2.20 -3.16
N LEU A 72 3.39 3.47 -3.50
CA LEU A 72 4.21 4.56 -3.00
C LEU A 72 3.32 5.79 -2.79
N ASP A 73 3.27 6.32 -1.59
CA ASP A 73 2.53 7.54 -1.28
C ASP A 73 3.26 8.76 -1.87
N SER A 74 2.53 9.80 -2.23
CA SER A 74 3.05 10.91 -3.04
C SER A 74 4.13 11.74 -2.33
N ASP A 75 4.11 11.77 -1.02
CA ASP A 75 5.05 12.47 -0.15
C ASP A 75 6.22 11.60 0.33
N ASP A 76 6.23 10.31 -0.01
CA ASP A 76 7.23 9.34 0.41
C ASP A 76 8.20 8.94 -0.72
N VAL A 77 9.25 8.19 -0.36
CA VAL A 77 10.24 7.72 -1.31
C VAL A 77 10.69 6.29 -1.03
N TYR A 78 11.05 5.53 -2.06
CA TYR A 78 11.76 4.27 -1.88
C TYR A 78 13.16 4.50 -1.30
N SER A 79 13.64 3.58 -0.47
CA SER A 79 14.91 3.72 0.24
C SER A 79 16.14 3.72 -0.66
N ASP A 80 16.06 3.02 -1.79
CA ASP A 80 17.13 2.93 -2.79
C ASP A 80 16.60 2.50 -4.17
N SER A 81 17.48 2.40 -5.16
CA SER A 81 17.13 2.06 -6.55
C SER A 81 16.85 0.58 -6.81
N ASN A 82 16.97 -0.32 -5.84
CA ASN A 82 16.76 -1.76 -6.00
C ASN A 82 15.49 -2.29 -5.31
N VAL A 83 14.67 -1.41 -4.76
CA VAL A 83 13.49 -1.79 -3.98
C VAL A 83 12.53 -2.66 -4.79
N ILE A 84 12.19 -2.26 -6.01
CA ILE A 84 11.26 -3.01 -6.86
C ILE A 84 11.82 -4.37 -7.25
N SER A 85 13.12 -4.46 -7.56
CA SER A 85 13.79 -5.74 -7.85
C SER A 85 13.70 -6.70 -6.66
N ARG A 86 13.98 -6.22 -5.44
CA ARG A 86 13.87 -7.03 -4.21
C ARG A 86 12.43 -7.50 -3.96
N ILE A 87 11.45 -6.63 -4.15
CA ILE A 87 10.02 -6.97 -3.98
C ILE A 87 9.62 -8.07 -4.96
N VAL A 88 9.96 -7.95 -6.25
CA VAL A 88 9.60 -8.96 -7.25
C VAL A 88 10.31 -10.28 -6.99
N GLN A 89 11.58 -10.27 -6.55
CA GLN A 89 12.31 -11.46 -6.13
C GLN A 89 11.59 -12.16 -4.97
N GLU A 90 11.12 -11.41 -3.97
CA GLU A 90 10.41 -11.96 -2.83
C GLU A 90 9.02 -12.49 -3.20
N PHE A 91 8.29 -11.89 -4.13
CA PHE A 91 7.07 -12.48 -4.67
C PHE A 91 7.33 -13.86 -5.32
N ARG A 92 8.42 -13.97 -6.08
CA ARG A 92 8.82 -15.24 -6.70
C ARG A 92 9.25 -16.28 -5.67
N ARG A 93 9.92 -15.88 -4.59
CA ARG A 93 10.39 -16.76 -3.53
C ARG A 93 9.27 -17.21 -2.59
N GLN A 94 8.46 -16.26 -2.11
CA GLN A 94 7.44 -16.52 -1.08
C GLN A 94 6.13 -17.06 -1.65
N GLN A 95 5.87 -16.89 -2.94
CA GLN A 95 4.65 -17.35 -3.63
C GLN A 95 3.35 -16.90 -2.93
N VAL A 96 3.32 -15.66 -2.49
CA VAL A 96 2.19 -15.03 -1.77
C VAL A 96 1.55 -13.94 -2.61
N PRO A 97 0.26 -13.60 -2.39
CA PRO A 97 -0.40 -12.57 -3.18
C PRO A 97 -0.19 -11.14 -2.66
N MET A 98 0.38 -10.98 -1.47
CA MET A 98 0.71 -9.68 -0.89
C MET A 98 2.03 -9.76 -0.14
N ILE A 99 2.84 -8.74 -0.29
CA ILE A 99 4.09 -8.55 0.48
C ILE A 99 4.04 -7.18 1.14
N ILE A 100 4.54 -7.13 2.37
CA ILE A 100 4.70 -5.91 3.15
C ILE A 100 6.18 -5.72 3.44
N GLY A 101 6.70 -4.51 3.21
CA GLY A 101 8.04 -4.11 3.59
C GLY A 101 8.12 -3.50 4.99
N SER A 102 9.31 -3.06 5.34
CA SER A 102 9.58 -2.19 6.48
C SER A 102 9.86 -0.77 5.98
N TYR A 103 9.61 0.20 6.84
CA TYR A 103 9.84 1.61 6.52
C TYR A 103 10.58 2.32 7.65
N CYS A 104 11.24 3.41 7.31
CA CYS A 104 11.86 4.32 8.25
C CYS A 104 11.10 5.65 8.25
N LEU A 105 10.86 6.21 9.42
CA LEU A 105 10.35 7.57 9.55
C LEU A 105 11.48 8.56 9.34
N THR A 106 11.34 9.48 8.40
CA THR A 106 12.35 10.50 8.11
C THR A 106 11.73 11.89 7.97
N ASP A 107 12.55 12.92 8.03
CA ASP A 107 12.21 14.24 7.48
C ASP A 107 12.45 14.29 5.95
N PHE A 108 12.22 15.46 5.34
CA PHE A 108 12.46 15.64 3.91
C PHE A 108 13.94 15.66 3.52
N ASP A 109 14.85 15.89 4.47
CA ASP A 109 16.30 15.83 4.29
C ASP A 109 16.82 14.37 4.43
N GLY A 110 15.94 13.41 4.72
CA GLY A 110 16.28 11.99 4.91
C GLY A 110 16.86 11.67 6.29
N ARG A 111 16.78 12.58 7.27
CA ARG A 111 17.19 12.31 8.65
C ARG A 111 16.15 11.44 9.34
N GLU A 112 16.60 10.39 9.99
CA GLU A 112 15.72 9.51 10.76
C GLU A 112 15.03 10.26 11.91
N LEU A 113 13.72 10.02 12.06
CA LEU A 113 12.88 10.55 13.11
C LEU A 113 12.40 9.42 14.04
N PRO A 114 12.26 9.66 15.35
CA PRO A 114 11.71 8.66 16.27
C PRO A 114 10.30 8.22 15.85
N PRO A 115 9.97 6.93 15.97
CA PRO A 115 10.78 5.84 16.55
C PRO A 115 11.76 5.18 15.56
N GLY A 116 12.01 5.73 14.37
CA GLY A 116 12.92 5.19 13.38
C GLY A 116 12.28 4.12 12.52
N VAL A 117 12.88 2.93 12.51
CA VAL A 117 12.42 1.82 11.68
C VAL A 117 11.17 1.16 12.25
N ILE A 118 10.17 0.96 11.39
CA ILE A 118 8.95 0.21 11.67
C ILE A 118 8.97 -1.05 10.79
N ASP A 119 9.18 -2.19 11.40
CA ASP A 119 9.38 -3.47 10.70
C ASP A 119 8.29 -4.53 10.99
N HIS A 120 7.35 -4.23 11.90
CA HIS A 120 6.27 -5.13 12.28
C HIS A 120 6.71 -6.57 12.58
N ARG A 121 7.84 -6.73 13.29
CA ARG A 121 8.37 -8.06 13.67
C ARG A 121 7.48 -8.82 14.62
N GLU A 122 6.52 -8.14 15.26
CA GLU A 122 5.45 -8.77 16.02
C GLU A 122 4.52 -9.65 15.15
N TRP A 123 4.55 -9.45 13.84
CA TRP A 123 3.83 -10.27 12.89
C TRP A 123 4.78 -11.21 12.14
N THR A 124 4.88 -12.44 12.60
CA THR A 124 5.67 -13.50 11.97
C THR A 124 4.76 -14.52 11.26
N PRO A 125 5.30 -15.36 10.36
CA PRO A 125 4.56 -16.47 9.78
C PRO A 125 3.94 -17.41 10.84
N ASP A 126 4.60 -17.60 11.98
CA ASP A 126 4.15 -18.46 13.07
C ASP A 126 2.90 -17.93 13.77
N ASN A 127 2.69 -16.61 13.74
CA ASN A 127 1.46 -16.00 14.26
C ASN A 127 0.25 -16.27 13.36
N GLY A 128 0.48 -16.76 12.15
CA GLY A 128 -0.55 -17.12 11.21
C GLY A 128 -1.37 -15.94 10.69
N ARG A 129 -2.34 -16.25 9.85
CA ARG A 129 -3.19 -15.25 9.17
C ARG A 129 -4.05 -14.41 10.12
N ASN A 130 -4.37 -14.94 11.29
CA ASN A 130 -5.21 -14.23 12.27
C ASN A 130 -4.50 -13.06 12.94
N ASN A 131 -3.17 -12.97 12.84
CA ASN A 131 -2.44 -11.84 13.41
C ASN A 131 -2.81 -10.51 12.77
N ALA A 132 -3.22 -10.49 11.50
CA ALA A 132 -3.73 -9.30 10.83
C ALA A 132 -4.88 -8.61 11.59
N LEU A 133 -5.70 -9.38 12.34
CA LEU A 133 -6.79 -8.85 13.17
C LEU A 133 -6.29 -8.14 14.44
N ARG A 134 -5.04 -8.33 14.83
CA ARG A 134 -4.47 -7.81 16.10
C ARG A 134 -3.61 -6.58 15.90
N ILE A 135 -3.05 -6.38 14.70
CA ILE A 135 -2.20 -5.24 14.39
C ILE A 135 -3.04 -4.03 13.99
N ASN A 136 -2.48 -2.84 14.10
CA ASN A 136 -3.19 -1.60 13.79
C ASN A 136 -2.89 -1.02 12.39
N GLY A 137 -1.98 -1.62 11.66
CA GLY A 137 -1.57 -1.25 10.29
C GLY A 137 -0.69 -2.33 9.68
N LEU A 138 -0.39 -2.21 8.40
CA LEU A 138 0.28 -3.24 7.62
C LEU A 138 1.64 -2.75 7.11
N GLY A 139 2.38 -1.93 7.65
CA GLY A 139 3.68 -1.50 7.14
C GLY A 139 3.65 -0.86 5.74
N ALA A 140 4.83 -0.55 5.22
CA ALA A 140 5.03 0.01 3.89
C ALA A 140 6.38 -0.49 3.30
N PRO A 141 6.54 -0.58 1.97
CA PRO A 141 5.47 -0.49 0.98
C PRO A 141 4.53 -1.69 1.05
N ARG A 142 3.30 -1.52 0.57
CA ARG A 142 2.33 -2.61 0.39
C ARG A 142 2.32 -3.00 -1.08
N CYS A 143 2.57 -4.28 -1.33
CA CYS A 143 2.75 -4.78 -2.68
C CYS A 143 1.82 -5.97 -2.92
N PHE A 144 1.27 -6.06 -4.11
CA PHE A 144 0.17 -6.97 -4.42
C PHE A 144 0.43 -7.75 -5.71
N TYR A 145 -0.05 -8.98 -5.76
CA TYR A 145 -0.29 -9.68 -7.02
C TYR A 145 -1.52 -9.07 -7.67
N THR A 146 -1.31 -8.36 -8.77
CA THR A 146 -2.33 -7.51 -9.43
C THR A 146 -3.63 -8.24 -9.77
N PRO A 147 -3.64 -9.51 -10.28
CA PRO A 147 -4.90 -10.20 -10.55
C PRO A 147 -5.79 -10.34 -9.32
N LEU A 148 -5.25 -10.69 -8.15
CA LEU A 148 -6.02 -10.78 -6.91
C LEU A 148 -6.44 -9.40 -6.40
N LEU A 149 -5.57 -8.39 -6.53
CA LEU A 149 -5.90 -7.01 -6.20
C LEU A 149 -7.10 -6.52 -7.00
N ARG A 150 -7.15 -6.82 -8.31
CA ARG A 150 -8.27 -6.47 -9.19
C ARG A 150 -9.57 -7.18 -8.85
N GLU A 151 -9.47 -8.43 -8.42
CA GLU A 151 -10.62 -9.26 -8.02
C GLU A 151 -11.24 -8.72 -6.72
N ILE A 152 -10.43 -8.45 -5.71
CA ILE A 152 -10.89 -7.99 -4.39
C ILE A 152 -11.27 -6.51 -4.44
N GLY A 153 -10.40 -5.67 -4.98
CA GLY A 153 -10.49 -4.21 -4.92
C GLY A 153 -10.26 -3.62 -3.53
N LEU A 154 -10.04 -2.32 -3.49
CA LEU A 154 -9.95 -1.54 -2.26
C LEU A 154 -11.27 -0.78 -2.03
N PRO A 155 -11.71 -0.55 -0.78
CA PRO A 155 -12.83 0.33 -0.51
C PRO A 155 -12.49 1.77 -0.96
N ASN A 156 -13.46 2.48 -1.53
CA ASN A 156 -13.30 3.87 -1.93
C ASN A 156 -13.33 4.79 -0.71
N THR A 157 -12.22 4.86 0.00
CA THR A 157 -12.03 5.67 1.20
C THR A 157 -10.59 6.17 1.26
N SER A 158 -10.35 7.22 2.06
CA SER A 158 -9.02 7.79 2.30
C SER A 158 -8.42 7.38 3.65
N TYR A 159 -8.95 6.34 4.27
CA TYR A 159 -8.40 5.78 5.51
C TYR A 159 -8.78 4.31 5.67
N GLY A 160 -7.77 3.48 5.94
CA GLY A 160 -7.94 2.06 6.25
C GLY A 160 -8.29 1.18 5.04
N GLU A 161 -8.20 1.71 3.82
CA GLU A 161 -8.35 0.98 2.56
C GLU A 161 -7.30 -0.14 2.43
N ASP A 162 -6.07 0.16 2.81
CA ASP A 162 -4.95 -0.77 2.87
C ASP A 162 -5.17 -1.87 3.91
N TYR A 163 -5.66 -1.49 5.08
CA TYR A 163 -5.96 -2.43 6.15
C TYR A 163 -7.11 -3.37 5.76
N ALA A 164 -8.15 -2.83 5.11
CA ALA A 164 -9.29 -3.61 4.63
C ALA A 164 -8.86 -4.71 3.63
N ILE A 165 -8.06 -4.37 2.63
CA ILE A 165 -7.59 -5.36 1.64
C ILE A 165 -6.63 -6.36 2.28
N GLY A 166 -5.74 -5.93 3.18
CA GLY A 166 -4.85 -6.83 3.89
C GLY A 166 -5.61 -7.84 4.77
N LEU A 167 -6.64 -7.40 5.49
CA LEU A 167 -7.53 -8.30 6.21
C LEU A 167 -8.19 -9.31 5.27
N ARG A 168 -8.73 -8.85 4.13
CA ARG A 168 -9.40 -9.72 3.15
C ARG A 168 -8.43 -10.76 2.56
N ILE A 169 -7.22 -10.34 2.17
CA ILE A 169 -6.20 -11.26 1.67
C ILE A 169 -5.80 -12.27 2.75
N SER A 170 -5.54 -11.82 3.97
CA SER A 170 -5.11 -12.69 5.08
C SER A 170 -6.18 -13.70 5.53
N ARG A 171 -7.42 -13.58 5.08
CA ARG A 171 -8.45 -14.59 5.33
C ARG A 171 -8.10 -15.95 4.74
N GLU A 172 -7.52 -15.96 3.56
CA GLU A 172 -7.28 -17.18 2.78
C GLU A 172 -5.80 -17.40 2.44
N TYR A 173 -5.00 -16.31 2.44
CA TYR A 173 -3.61 -16.34 2.03
C TYR A 173 -2.67 -15.88 3.14
N GLN A 174 -1.42 -16.32 3.04
CA GLN A 174 -0.30 -15.73 3.79
C GLN A 174 0.05 -14.36 3.20
N ILE A 175 0.45 -13.44 4.06
CA ILE A 175 1.07 -12.16 3.65
C ILE A 175 2.57 -12.30 3.88
N GLY A 176 3.34 -12.10 2.81
CA GLY A 176 4.80 -12.15 2.83
C GLY A 176 5.42 -10.92 3.46
N ARG A 177 6.67 -11.04 3.86
CA ARG A 177 7.40 -9.99 4.57
C ARG A 177 8.77 -9.77 3.99
N ILE A 178 9.18 -8.48 3.97
CA ILE A 178 10.55 -8.04 3.79
C ILE A 178 10.89 -7.15 4.97
N TYR A 179 11.87 -7.57 5.79
CA TYR A 179 12.24 -6.84 7.00
C TYR A 179 13.26 -5.73 6.75
N ASP A 180 13.87 -5.71 5.57
CA ASP A 180 14.71 -4.59 5.15
C ASP A 180 13.87 -3.32 4.98
N VAL A 181 14.47 -2.18 5.27
CA VAL A 181 13.84 -0.88 5.00
C VAL A 181 13.79 -0.66 3.49
N LEU A 182 12.58 -0.61 2.96
CA LEU A 182 12.32 -0.39 1.54
C LEU A 182 11.72 0.99 1.24
N TYR A 183 11.33 1.71 2.29
CA TYR A 183 10.45 2.86 2.19
C TYR A 183 10.82 3.89 3.25
N ASN A 184 10.96 5.14 2.87
CA ASN A 184 11.14 6.26 3.78
C ASN A 184 9.83 7.04 3.84
N CYS A 185 9.14 6.91 4.98
CA CYS A 185 7.91 7.64 5.28
C CYS A 185 8.29 9.03 5.80
N ARG A 186 8.12 10.04 4.95
CA ARG A 186 8.53 11.41 5.26
C ARG A 186 7.47 12.13 6.08
N ARG A 187 7.90 12.65 7.23
CA ARG A 187 7.00 13.30 8.19
C ARG A 187 7.06 14.82 8.06
N TRP A 188 5.88 15.42 7.97
CA TRP A 188 5.68 16.86 7.90
C TRP A 188 4.28 17.24 8.40
N GLU A 189 4.04 18.53 8.61
CA GLU A 189 2.77 19.02 9.17
C GLU A 189 1.54 18.71 8.30
N GLY A 190 1.72 18.55 6.99
CA GLY A 190 0.66 18.23 6.04
C GLY A 190 0.30 16.75 5.95
N ASN A 191 1.01 15.83 6.63
CA ASN A 191 0.60 14.43 6.63
C ASN A 191 -0.82 14.27 7.18
N SER A 192 -1.62 13.42 6.55
CA SER A 192 -3.03 13.19 6.91
C SER A 192 -3.24 12.69 8.34
N ASP A 193 -2.18 12.16 8.96
CA ASP A 193 -2.14 11.63 10.32
C ASP A 193 -1.26 12.44 11.30
N ALA A 194 -0.74 13.61 10.88
CA ALA A 194 0.18 14.39 11.70
C ALA A 194 -0.46 14.88 13.03
N ALA A 195 -1.70 15.33 13.01
CA ALA A 195 -2.43 15.78 14.19
C ALA A 195 -3.95 15.63 14.03
N PRO A 196 -4.48 14.39 13.97
CA PRO A 196 -5.91 14.20 13.81
C PRO A 196 -6.67 14.68 15.05
N SER A 197 -7.84 15.31 14.84
CA SER A 197 -8.74 15.63 15.96
C SER A 197 -9.17 14.34 16.69
N ARG A 198 -9.61 14.47 17.93
CA ARG A 198 -10.13 13.32 18.70
C ARG A 198 -11.30 12.64 17.98
N GLU A 199 -12.20 13.44 17.38
CA GLU A 199 -13.34 12.94 16.61
C GLU A 199 -12.86 12.13 15.40
N LYS A 200 -11.90 12.65 14.62
CA LYS A 200 -11.30 11.93 13.47
C LYS A 200 -10.62 10.66 13.93
N MET A 201 -9.85 10.69 15.01
CA MET A 201 -9.18 9.52 15.56
C MET A 201 -10.20 8.45 16.00
N ASN A 202 -11.27 8.85 16.71
CA ASN A 202 -12.33 7.93 17.13
C ASN A 202 -13.08 7.34 15.92
N ALA A 203 -13.39 8.14 14.91
CA ALA A 203 -14.02 7.67 13.68
C ALA A 203 -13.12 6.64 12.96
N ASN A 204 -11.83 6.92 12.85
CA ASN A 204 -10.84 6.03 12.25
C ASN A 204 -10.73 4.70 13.01
N ASN A 205 -10.64 4.74 14.34
CA ASN A 205 -10.60 3.54 15.18
C ASN A 205 -11.88 2.72 15.05
N THR A 206 -13.06 3.39 15.12
CA THR A 206 -14.35 2.73 14.94
C THR A 206 -14.45 2.05 13.57
N TYR A 207 -13.95 2.69 12.51
CA TYR A 207 -13.93 2.10 11.18
C TYR A 207 -13.07 0.83 11.14
N LYS A 208 -11.84 0.87 11.66
CA LYS A 208 -10.97 -0.33 11.75
C LYS A 208 -11.59 -1.43 12.59
N ASP A 209 -12.25 -1.12 13.70
CA ASP A 209 -12.91 -2.13 14.54
C ASP A 209 -14.12 -2.77 13.83
N ARG A 210 -14.84 -2.02 13.01
CA ARG A 210 -15.89 -2.57 12.14
C ARG A 210 -15.29 -3.52 11.10
N LEU A 211 -14.19 -3.13 10.45
CA LEU A 211 -13.49 -4.01 9.50
C LEU A 211 -13.05 -5.32 10.16
N ARG A 212 -12.45 -5.26 11.36
CA ARG A 212 -12.05 -6.44 12.13
C ARG A 212 -13.25 -7.33 12.47
N SER A 213 -14.36 -6.72 12.90
CA SER A 213 -15.57 -7.43 13.28
C SER A 213 -16.19 -8.16 12.09
N TRP A 214 -16.31 -7.51 10.94
CA TRP A 214 -16.81 -8.13 9.71
C TRP A 214 -15.89 -9.25 9.22
N GLU A 215 -14.58 -9.02 9.28
CA GLU A 215 -13.60 -10.01 8.89
C GLU A 215 -13.64 -11.25 9.81
N LEU A 216 -13.76 -11.05 11.11
CA LEU A 216 -13.90 -12.16 12.07
C LEU A 216 -15.15 -12.98 11.80
N GLN A 217 -16.28 -12.33 11.51
CA GLN A 217 -17.53 -13.02 11.14
C GLN A 217 -17.35 -13.85 9.85
N ALA A 218 -16.70 -13.26 8.83
CA ALA A 218 -16.43 -13.95 7.58
C ALA A 218 -15.54 -15.19 7.77
N ARG A 219 -14.48 -15.10 8.61
CA ARG A 219 -13.61 -16.23 8.94
C ARG A 219 -14.36 -17.32 9.69
N ARG A 220 -15.23 -16.98 10.62
CA ARG A 220 -16.06 -17.95 11.36
C ARG A 220 -16.98 -18.73 10.41
N ARG A 221 -17.68 -18.03 9.50
CA ARG A 221 -18.51 -18.69 8.47
C ARG A 221 -17.70 -19.66 7.62
N LEU A 222 -16.56 -19.22 7.11
CA LEU A 222 -15.67 -20.05 6.29
C LEU A 222 -15.18 -21.30 7.03
N ASN A 223 -14.88 -21.20 8.32
CA ASN A 223 -14.49 -22.35 9.13
C ASN A 223 -15.64 -23.35 9.31
N THR A 224 -16.86 -22.86 9.63
CA THR A 224 -18.04 -23.71 9.76
C THR A 224 -18.35 -24.46 8.46
N GLU A 225 -18.22 -23.80 7.31
CA GLU A 225 -18.43 -24.42 5.99
C GLU A 225 -17.36 -25.49 5.66
N ARG A 226 -16.16 -25.37 6.21
CA ARG A 226 -15.06 -26.35 6.04
C ARG A 226 -15.20 -27.55 6.98
N GLU A 227 -15.72 -27.32 8.18
CA GLU A 227 -15.96 -28.39 9.17
C GLU A 227 -17.19 -29.24 8.83
N GLY A 228 -18.12 -28.71 8.04
CA GLY A 228 -19.32 -29.41 7.56
C GLY A 228 -19.13 -30.22 6.27
N LYS A 229 -17.92 -30.22 5.72
CA LYS A 229 -17.50 -31.01 4.54
C LYS A 229 -16.56 -32.14 4.95
#